data_7004b15dc7cc84049d46a036ea4798cc
#
_entry.id   7004b15dc7cc84049d46a036ea4798cc
#
_cell.length_a   1.000
_cell.length_b   1.000
_cell.length_c   1.000
_cell.angle_alpha   90.00
_cell.angle_beta   90.00
_cell.angle_gamma   90.00
#
_symmetry.space_group_name_H-M   'P 1'
#
loop_
_entity.id
_entity.type
_entity.pdbx_description
1 polymer ?
#
loop_
_entity_poly.entity_id
_entity_poly.type
_entity_poly.pdbx_seq_one_letter_code
_entity_poly.pdbx_strand_id
1 'polypeptide(L)'
;MEKVLLPHTDLEVSRVIAGCMKLGGGWTGGVVVGETHAAQASAFIAGALDAGVNYFDHADVYAWGNAEEAFGRGLALTPGLRPRIVIQTKCGIRWKDEPAGAPHRYDFSRGHIVASAEGSLRRLKTDYLDVLLLHRPDPLWEGEEIAAAFAELKAAGKVRRFGVSNMNAGQMAYLQHFLDEPLVANQLQMSLLHHGFVEAGISFNQGSEGYPQGWEGALEYCRLNGVALQAWSPLDKGLLVGAPLGSMSPAQRAAAELLRGMAAEKGVPPEAIALAWLLRHPAGIMPVLGTTDPGRFAACAAATSVRFSREEWYSLLEAARGRPMP
;
A
#
# COMPACT_ATOMS: atom_id res chain seq x y z
N MET A 1 -16.03 -1.21 10.01
CA MET A 1 -14.99 -0.58 9.13
C MET A 1 -15.64 0.54 8.35
N GLU A 2 -15.06 1.74 8.40
CA GLU A 2 -15.49 2.87 7.57
C GLU A 2 -15.14 2.59 6.10
N LYS A 3 -16.04 2.95 5.19
CA LYS A 3 -15.82 2.91 3.74
C LYS A 3 -15.80 4.31 3.16
N VAL A 4 -15.05 4.48 2.09
CA VAL A 4 -14.92 5.73 1.34
C VAL A 4 -14.96 5.45 -0.15
N LEU A 5 -15.35 6.45 -0.95
CA LEU A 5 -15.16 6.38 -2.39
C LEU A 5 -13.68 6.60 -2.71
N LEU A 6 -13.09 5.69 -3.49
CA LEU A 6 -11.77 5.92 -4.06
C LEU A 6 -11.88 7.10 -5.04
N PRO A 7 -11.07 8.15 -4.91
CA PRO A 7 -11.19 9.33 -5.75
C PRO A 7 -11.20 9.00 -7.24
N HIS A 8 -11.96 9.77 -8.03
CA HIS A 8 -12.15 9.60 -9.49
C HIS A 8 -12.74 8.24 -9.91
N THR A 9 -13.39 7.52 -8.97
CA THR A 9 -13.99 6.22 -9.25
C THR A 9 -15.37 6.10 -8.64
N ASP A 10 -16.07 5.02 -9.00
CA ASP A 10 -17.29 4.53 -8.39
C ASP A 10 -17.04 3.43 -7.33
N LEU A 11 -15.78 3.19 -6.98
CA LEU A 11 -15.36 2.11 -6.08
C LEU A 11 -15.51 2.53 -4.61
N GLU A 12 -16.43 1.91 -3.90
CA GLU A 12 -16.54 2.04 -2.45
C GLU A 12 -15.58 1.06 -1.77
N VAL A 13 -14.55 1.58 -1.11
CA VAL A 13 -13.44 0.82 -0.52
C VAL A 13 -13.34 1.02 0.98
N SER A 14 -12.84 0.01 1.69
CA SER A 14 -12.48 0.14 3.10
C SER A 14 -11.31 1.12 3.29
N ARG A 15 -11.33 1.88 4.40
CA ARG A 15 -10.26 2.82 4.77
C ARG A 15 -8.90 2.14 5.00
N VAL A 16 -8.88 0.82 5.14
CA VAL A 16 -7.69 -0.01 5.31
C VAL A 16 -7.66 -1.03 4.19
N ILE A 17 -6.46 -1.34 3.70
CA ILE A 17 -6.23 -2.23 2.56
C ILE A 17 -5.58 -3.51 3.06
N ALA A 18 -6.03 -4.67 2.58
CA ALA A 18 -5.44 -5.97 2.90
C ALA A 18 -4.26 -6.25 1.95
N GLY A 19 -3.02 -6.20 2.44
CA GLY A 19 -1.82 -6.49 1.67
C GLY A 19 -1.57 -7.99 1.54
N CYS A 20 -1.38 -8.46 0.33
CA CYS A 20 -1.30 -9.88 -0.04
C CYS A 20 0.14 -10.42 -0.20
N MET A 21 1.18 -9.60 0.05
CA MET A 21 2.58 -9.93 -0.22
C MET A 21 3.08 -11.23 0.43
N LYS A 22 2.49 -11.63 1.57
CA LYS A 22 2.90 -12.83 2.32
C LYS A 22 2.15 -14.11 1.92
N LEU A 23 1.19 -14.03 1.01
CA LEU A 23 0.52 -15.22 0.47
C LEU A 23 1.47 -16.01 -0.44
N GLY A 24 1.15 -17.27 -0.72
CA GLY A 24 1.87 -18.09 -1.68
C GLY A 24 3.26 -18.57 -1.23
N GLY A 25 3.52 -18.67 0.09
CA GLY A 25 4.75 -19.28 0.63
C GLY A 25 5.93 -18.32 0.83
N GLY A 26 5.73 -17.00 0.65
CA GLY A 26 6.76 -16.00 0.93
C GLY A 26 7.88 -15.94 -0.12
N TRP A 27 9.08 -15.49 0.29
CA TRP A 27 10.21 -15.17 -0.59
C TRP A 27 11.24 -16.33 -0.71
N THR A 28 10.84 -17.55 -0.48
CA THR A 28 11.68 -18.74 -0.71
C THR A 28 11.41 -19.26 -2.13
N GLY A 29 12.45 -19.37 -2.95
CA GLY A 29 12.31 -19.86 -4.33
C GLY A 29 11.81 -21.32 -4.40
N GLY A 30 11.19 -21.70 -5.53
CA GLY A 30 10.77 -23.06 -5.81
C GLY A 30 9.46 -23.51 -5.17
N VAL A 31 8.72 -22.60 -4.51
CA VAL A 31 7.39 -22.91 -3.96
C VAL A 31 6.39 -23.11 -5.10
N VAL A 32 5.67 -24.24 -5.07
CA VAL A 32 4.53 -24.52 -5.95
C VAL A 32 3.25 -24.29 -5.18
N VAL A 33 2.40 -23.40 -5.69
CA VAL A 33 1.12 -23.09 -5.06
C VAL A 33 0.15 -24.27 -5.17
N GLY A 34 -0.24 -24.84 -4.03
CA GLY A 34 -1.15 -25.98 -3.92
C GLY A 34 -2.44 -25.65 -3.13
N GLU A 35 -3.18 -26.68 -2.78
CA GLU A 35 -4.47 -26.58 -2.07
C GLU A 35 -4.34 -25.88 -0.69
N THR A 36 -3.26 -26.15 0.05
CA THR A 36 -3.01 -25.50 1.35
C THR A 36 -2.90 -23.97 1.18
N HIS A 37 -2.19 -23.50 0.16
CA HIS A 37 -2.08 -22.06 -0.11
C HIS A 37 -3.43 -21.46 -0.54
N ALA A 38 -4.22 -22.20 -1.31
CA ALA A 38 -5.59 -21.77 -1.69
C ALA A 38 -6.51 -21.66 -0.46
N ALA A 39 -6.47 -22.64 0.45
CA ALA A 39 -7.25 -22.62 1.67
C ALA A 39 -6.84 -21.46 2.60
N GLN A 40 -5.53 -21.22 2.75
CA GLN A 40 -5.00 -20.07 3.50
C GLN A 40 -5.45 -18.73 2.90
N ALA A 41 -5.39 -18.60 1.58
CA ALA A 41 -5.85 -17.39 0.89
C ALA A 41 -7.37 -17.19 1.02
N SER A 42 -8.16 -18.26 0.96
CA SER A 42 -9.61 -18.20 1.18
C SER A 42 -9.95 -17.73 2.60
N ALA A 43 -9.26 -18.27 3.62
CA ALA A 43 -9.43 -17.87 5.01
C ALA A 43 -9.00 -16.40 5.23
N PHE A 44 -7.90 -15.96 4.59
CA PHE A 44 -7.46 -14.58 4.59
C PHE A 44 -8.51 -13.63 4.00
N ILE A 45 -9.07 -13.97 2.83
CA ILE A 45 -10.12 -13.17 2.18
C ILE A 45 -11.36 -13.08 3.07
N ALA A 46 -11.81 -14.21 3.63
CA ALA A 46 -12.97 -14.26 4.53
C ALA A 46 -12.73 -13.39 5.77
N GLY A 47 -11.60 -13.54 6.46
CA GLY A 47 -11.26 -12.75 7.65
C GLY A 47 -11.14 -11.25 7.37
N ALA A 48 -10.63 -10.85 6.20
CA ALA A 48 -10.62 -9.46 5.78
C ALA A 48 -12.05 -8.92 5.62
N LEU A 49 -12.91 -9.65 4.92
CA LEU A 49 -14.31 -9.27 4.70
C LEU A 49 -15.13 -9.23 6.00
N ASP A 50 -14.92 -10.17 6.92
CA ASP A 50 -15.57 -10.19 8.23
C ASP A 50 -15.19 -8.95 9.06
N ALA A 51 -13.95 -8.44 8.90
CA ALA A 51 -13.52 -7.18 9.48
C ALA A 51 -13.98 -5.94 8.67
N GLY A 52 -14.72 -6.13 7.57
CA GLY A 52 -15.21 -5.07 6.68
C GLY A 52 -14.17 -4.53 5.69
N VAL A 53 -13.04 -5.23 5.50
CA VAL A 53 -12.00 -4.88 4.51
C VAL A 53 -12.33 -5.54 3.19
N ASN A 54 -12.54 -4.75 2.13
CA ASN A 54 -12.88 -5.23 0.79
C ASN A 54 -11.84 -4.85 -0.28
N TYR A 55 -10.74 -4.22 0.08
CA TYR A 55 -9.68 -3.77 -0.82
C TYR A 55 -8.42 -4.61 -0.61
N PHE A 56 -7.94 -5.28 -1.67
CA PHE A 56 -6.82 -6.21 -1.64
C PHE A 56 -5.69 -5.70 -2.53
N ASP A 57 -4.47 -5.64 -1.98
CA ASP A 57 -3.27 -5.10 -2.63
C ASP A 57 -2.25 -6.20 -2.93
N HIS A 58 -1.94 -6.35 -4.20
CA HIS A 58 -0.99 -7.31 -4.77
C HIS A 58 0.17 -6.62 -5.48
N ALA A 59 1.08 -7.41 -6.03
CA ALA A 59 2.01 -7.07 -7.10
C ALA A 59 2.41 -8.34 -7.85
N ASP A 60 2.68 -8.20 -9.13
CA ASP A 60 3.11 -9.31 -10.01
C ASP A 60 4.38 -10.01 -9.52
N VAL A 61 5.26 -9.27 -8.84
CA VAL A 61 6.53 -9.78 -8.28
C VAL A 61 6.40 -10.43 -6.90
N TYR A 62 5.28 -10.28 -6.18
CA TYR A 62 5.16 -10.83 -4.82
C TYR A 62 5.25 -12.35 -4.81
N ALA A 63 6.26 -12.87 -4.10
CA ALA A 63 6.59 -14.30 -4.09
C ALA A 63 6.72 -14.89 -5.51
N TRP A 64 7.32 -14.12 -6.45
CA TRP A 64 7.46 -14.49 -7.87
C TRP A 64 6.12 -14.82 -8.57
N GLY A 65 5.05 -14.09 -8.23
CA GLY A 65 3.70 -14.29 -8.73
C GLY A 65 2.86 -15.27 -7.91
N ASN A 66 3.47 -16.03 -7.01
CA ASN A 66 2.77 -17.02 -6.19
C ASN A 66 1.73 -16.38 -5.24
N ALA A 67 1.94 -15.12 -4.81
CA ALA A 67 0.96 -14.42 -3.98
C ALA A 67 -0.36 -14.20 -4.73
N GLU A 68 -0.31 -13.78 -5.99
CA GLU A 68 -1.48 -13.65 -6.86
C GLU A 68 -2.11 -15.01 -7.18
N GLU A 69 -1.28 -16.03 -7.48
CA GLU A 69 -1.78 -17.39 -7.78
C GLU A 69 -2.52 -18.00 -6.58
N ALA A 70 -1.97 -17.87 -5.37
CA ALA A 70 -2.62 -18.36 -4.15
C ALA A 70 -3.95 -17.63 -3.90
N PHE A 71 -3.96 -16.29 -4.06
CA PHE A 71 -5.17 -15.49 -3.90
C PHE A 71 -6.23 -15.88 -4.94
N GLY A 72 -5.86 -16.01 -6.20
CA GLY A 72 -6.77 -16.40 -7.29
C GLY A 72 -7.39 -17.79 -7.07
N ARG A 73 -6.59 -18.75 -6.58
CA ARG A 73 -7.12 -20.07 -6.18
C ARG A 73 -8.05 -19.98 -4.97
N GLY A 74 -7.70 -19.18 -3.96
CA GLY A 74 -8.56 -18.96 -2.79
C GLY A 74 -9.87 -18.27 -3.15
N LEU A 75 -9.83 -17.28 -4.03
CA LEU A 75 -11.01 -16.57 -4.53
C LEU A 75 -11.96 -17.51 -5.29
N ALA A 76 -11.41 -18.43 -6.08
CA ALA A 76 -12.18 -19.43 -6.83
C ALA A 76 -12.97 -20.40 -5.94
N LEU A 77 -12.57 -20.56 -4.66
CA LEU A 77 -13.32 -21.39 -3.69
C LEU A 77 -14.64 -20.74 -3.24
N THR A 78 -14.84 -19.45 -3.54
CA THR A 78 -16.06 -18.72 -3.16
C THR A 78 -16.66 -18.04 -4.42
N PRO A 79 -17.44 -18.79 -5.24
CA PRO A 79 -18.07 -18.24 -6.43
C PRO A 79 -18.92 -16.99 -6.11
N GLY A 80 -18.90 -16.00 -7.01
CA GLY A 80 -19.68 -14.75 -6.85
C GLY A 80 -19.04 -13.72 -5.92
N LEU A 81 -17.85 -13.98 -5.36
CA LEU A 81 -17.18 -13.03 -4.46
C LEU A 81 -16.50 -11.88 -5.22
N ARG A 82 -15.99 -12.12 -6.45
CA ARG A 82 -15.22 -11.14 -7.21
C ARG A 82 -15.84 -9.73 -7.30
N PRO A 83 -17.15 -9.55 -7.57
CA PRO A 83 -17.77 -8.23 -7.63
C PRO A 83 -17.89 -7.50 -6.28
N ARG A 84 -17.65 -8.18 -5.16
CA ARG A 84 -17.77 -7.63 -3.81
C ARG A 84 -16.43 -7.10 -3.26
N ILE A 85 -15.36 -7.31 -3.99
CA ILE A 85 -14.00 -6.94 -3.59
C ILE A 85 -13.33 -6.07 -4.65
N VAL A 86 -12.41 -5.23 -4.22
CA VAL A 86 -11.54 -4.43 -5.07
C VAL A 86 -10.15 -5.06 -5.09
N ILE A 87 -9.66 -5.39 -6.27
CA ILE A 87 -8.33 -5.97 -6.49
C ILE A 87 -7.44 -4.91 -7.14
N GLN A 88 -6.37 -4.57 -6.42
CA GLN A 88 -5.26 -3.76 -6.91
C GLN A 88 -4.04 -4.64 -7.07
N THR A 89 -3.31 -4.48 -8.16
CA THR A 89 -1.98 -5.09 -8.31
C THR A 89 -0.99 -4.07 -8.89
N LYS A 90 0.28 -4.46 -9.02
CA LYS A 90 1.36 -3.58 -9.45
C LYS A 90 2.23 -4.30 -10.48
N CYS A 91 2.85 -3.52 -11.39
CA CYS A 91 3.78 -4.02 -12.39
C CYS A 91 5.00 -3.10 -12.55
N GLY A 92 5.99 -3.55 -13.32
CA GLY A 92 7.13 -2.73 -13.73
C GLY A 92 8.43 -3.04 -13.01
N ILE A 93 8.48 -4.04 -12.12
CA ILE A 93 9.74 -4.56 -11.57
C ILE A 93 10.09 -5.83 -12.34
N ARG A 94 11.35 -5.94 -12.78
CA ARG A 94 11.88 -7.14 -13.43
C ARG A 94 13.05 -7.71 -12.64
N TRP A 95 12.98 -8.99 -12.35
CA TRP A 95 14.01 -9.68 -11.61
C TRP A 95 15.29 -9.82 -12.44
N LYS A 96 16.43 -10.00 -11.74
CA LYS A 96 17.66 -10.42 -12.36
C LYS A 96 17.42 -11.71 -13.15
N ASP A 97 18.10 -11.84 -14.30
CA ASP A 97 17.98 -12.97 -15.21
C ASP A 97 16.60 -13.13 -15.91
N GLU A 98 15.86 -12.04 -16.03
CA GLU A 98 14.61 -11.93 -16.83
C GLU A 98 14.76 -10.87 -17.96
N PRO A 99 15.22 -11.27 -19.19
CA PRO A 99 15.73 -12.57 -19.64
C PRO A 99 17.11 -12.93 -19.06
N ALA A 100 17.56 -14.17 -19.31
CA ALA A 100 18.85 -14.66 -18.80
C ALA A 100 20.00 -13.65 -19.05
N GLY A 101 20.79 -13.36 -18.00
CA GLY A 101 21.87 -12.38 -18.03
C GLY A 101 21.45 -10.93 -17.82
N ALA A 102 20.14 -10.60 -17.80
CA ALA A 102 19.68 -9.24 -17.56
C ALA A 102 19.80 -8.85 -16.06
N PRO A 103 20.13 -7.58 -15.75
CA PRO A 103 20.14 -7.11 -14.37
C PRO A 103 18.73 -6.98 -13.80
N HIS A 104 18.61 -6.89 -12.47
CA HIS A 104 17.41 -6.37 -11.83
C HIS A 104 17.15 -4.95 -12.31
N ARG A 105 15.92 -4.64 -12.77
CA ARG A 105 15.58 -3.34 -13.35
C ARG A 105 14.12 -3.01 -13.22
N TYR A 106 13.76 -1.79 -13.58
CA TYR A 106 12.38 -1.38 -13.81
C TYR A 106 12.11 -1.35 -15.31
N ASP A 107 10.83 -1.50 -15.71
CA ASP A 107 10.44 -1.57 -17.11
C ASP A 107 8.98 -1.09 -17.26
N PHE A 108 8.82 0.15 -17.74
CA PHE A 108 7.51 0.73 -18.02
C PHE A 108 7.22 0.81 -19.53
N SER A 109 7.89 -0.01 -20.32
CA SER A 109 7.52 -0.16 -21.73
C SER A 109 6.08 -0.66 -21.85
N ARG A 110 5.39 -0.21 -22.89
CA ARG A 110 4.01 -0.65 -23.20
C ARG A 110 3.88 -2.17 -23.19
N GLY A 111 4.81 -2.87 -23.86
CA GLY A 111 4.77 -4.32 -23.95
C GLY A 111 4.87 -5.01 -22.59
N HIS A 112 5.73 -4.51 -21.68
CA HIS A 112 5.87 -5.10 -20.36
C HIS A 112 4.66 -4.80 -19.46
N ILE A 113 4.12 -3.58 -19.47
CA ILE A 113 2.92 -3.24 -18.69
C ILE A 113 1.74 -4.12 -19.08
N VAL A 114 1.47 -4.27 -20.39
CA VAL A 114 0.37 -5.10 -20.90
C VAL A 114 0.57 -6.56 -20.53
N ALA A 115 1.76 -7.12 -20.78
CA ALA A 115 2.07 -8.52 -20.47
C ALA A 115 1.98 -8.82 -18.96
N SER A 116 2.42 -7.89 -18.09
CA SER A 116 2.33 -8.02 -16.64
C SER A 116 0.89 -8.02 -16.16
N ALA A 117 0.05 -7.08 -16.64
CA ALA A 117 -1.37 -7.03 -16.31
C ALA A 117 -2.10 -8.33 -16.71
N GLU A 118 -1.85 -8.82 -17.92
CA GLU A 118 -2.41 -10.10 -18.37
C GLU A 118 -1.90 -11.30 -17.56
N GLY A 119 -0.63 -11.27 -17.15
CA GLY A 119 -0.06 -12.24 -16.23
C GLY A 119 -0.77 -12.25 -14.89
N SER A 120 -1.02 -11.08 -14.31
CA SER A 120 -1.76 -10.91 -13.06
C SER A 120 -3.21 -11.40 -13.18
N LEU A 121 -3.90 -11.09 -14.26
CA LEU A 121 -5.27 -11.60 -14.51
C LEU A 121 -5.32 -13.13 -14.51
N ARG A 122 -4.37 -13.78 -15.20
CA ARG A 122 -4.28 -15.25 -15.21
C ARG A 122 -4.03 -15.84 -13.82
N ARG A 123 -3.10 -15.26 -13.03
CA ARG A 123 -2.77 -15.75 -11.69
C ARG A 123 -3.91 -15.50 -10.70
N LEU A 124 -4.52 -14.31 -10.74
CA LEU A 124 -5.66 -13.92 -9.89
C LEU A 124 -6.98 -14.58 -10.30
N LYS A 125 -7.02 -15.29 -11.47
CA LYS A 125 -8.22 -15.97 -12.00
C LYS A 125 -9.42 -15.02 -12.11
N THR A 126 -9.19 -13.85 -12.67
CA THR A 126 -10.21 -12.81 -12.87
C THR A 126 -10.05 -12.18 -14.25
N ASP A 127 -11.14 -11.68 -14.81
CA ASP A 127 -11.16 -11.05 -16.13
C ASP A 127 -10.78 -9.58 -16.08
N TYR A 128 -10.77 -8.96 -14.90
CA TYR A 128 -10.42 -7.56 -14.74
C TYR A 128 -9.70 -7.26 -13.42
N LEU A 129 -8.87 -6.22 -13.45
CA LEU A 129 -8.30 -5.54 -12.28
C LEU A 129 -9.09 -4.25 -12.03
N ASP A 130 -9.36 -3.95 -10.76
CA ASP A 130 -9.99 -2.67 -10.43
C ASP A 130 -8.96 -1.53 -10.50
N VAL A 131 -7.73 -1.78 -10.02
CA VAL A 131 -6.63 -0.81 -10.07
C VAL A 131 -5.31 -1.51 -10.46
N LEU A 132 -4.55 -0.89 -11.36
CA LEU A 132 -3.17 -1.27 -11.67
C LEU A 132 -2.23 -0.12 -11.32
N LEU A 133 -1.21 -0.39 -10.50
CA LEU A 133 -0.19 0.60 -10.15
C LEU A 133 1.13 0.33 -10.90
N LEU A 134 1.83 1.40 -11.28
CA LEU A 134 3.24 1.33 -11.62
C LEU A 134 4.04 1.25 -10.31
N HIS A 135 4.83 0.17 -10.12
CA HIS A 135 5.35 -0.24 -8.80
C HIS A 135 6.48 0.65 -8.27
N ARG A 136 7.44 0.98 -9.14
CA ARG A 136 8.56 1.89 -8.84
C ARG A 136 8.97 2.65 -10.09
N PRO A 137 9.34 3.93 -9.97
CA PRO A 137 9.73 4.73 -11.12
C PRO A 137 10.84 4.06 -11.93
N ASP A 138 10.61 3.90 -13.21
CA ASP A 138 11.60 3.44 -14.16
C ASP A 138 12.38 4.66 -14.67
N PRO A 139 13.72 4.75 -14.53
CA PRO A 139 14.47 5.90 -15.02
C PRO A 139 14.41 6.11 -16.55
N LEU A 140 14.00 5.10 -17.30
CA LEU A 140 13.97 5.11 -18.76
C LEU A 140 12.54 5.20 -19.35
N TRP A 141 11.55 5.51 -18.53
CA TRP A 141 10.15 5.52 -18.96
C TRP A 141 9.80 6.67 -19.91
N GLU A 142 8.94 6.35 -20.88
CA GLU A 142 8.34 7.32 -21.82
C GLU A 142 6.84 7.42 -21.50
N GLY A 143 6.34 8.65 -21.33
CA GLY A 143 4.96 8.89 -20.91
C GLY A 143 3.93 8.38 -21.94
N GLU A 144 4.24 8.50 -23.23
CA GLU A 144 3.42 8.01 -24.33
C GLU A 144 3.28 6.49 -24.34
N GLU A 145 4.33 5.75 -24.02
CA GLU A 145 4.27 4.29 -23.93
C GLU A 145 3.37 3.83 -22.79
N ILE A 146 3.47 4.48 -21.63
CA ILE A 146 2.60 4.20 -20.48
C ILE A 146 1.15 4.52 -20.82
N ALA A 147 0.90 5.69 -21.41
CA ALA A 147 -0.44 6.12 -21.81
C ALA A 147 -1.06 5.13 -22.82
N ALA A 148 -0.28 4.70 -23.80
CA ALA A 148 -0.73 3.69 -24.78
C ALA A 148 -1.07 2.34 -24.12
N ALA A 149 -0.26 1.88 -23.15
CA ALA A 149 -0.52 0.65 -22.40
C ALA A 149 -1.82 0.75 -21.57
N PHE A 150 -2.02 1.88 -20.89
CA PHE A 150 -3.21 2.12 -20.08
C PHE A 150 -4.47 2.19 -20.93
N ALA A 151 -4.42 2.91 -22.08
CA ALA A 151 -5.54 2.99 -23.03
C ALA A 151 -5.91 1.60 -23.58
N GLU A 152 -4.92 0.79 -23.97
CA GLU A 152 -5.12 -0.58 -24.45
C GLU A 152 -5.79 -1.46 -23.39
N LEU A 153 -5.25 -1.50 -22.18
CA LEU A 153 -5.79 -2.32 -21.08
C LEU A 153 -7.20 -1.90 -20.69
N LYS A 154 -7.48 -0.60 -20.72
CA LYS A 154 -8.81 -0.06 -20.44
C LYS A 154 -9.81 -0.37 -21.54
N ALA A 155 -9.46 -0.15 -22.79
CA ALA A 155 -10.31 -0.46 -23.93
C ALA A 155 -10.66 -1.95 -24.01
N ALA A 156 -9.73 -2.82 -23.61
CA ALA A 156 -9.96 -4.27 -23.49
C ALA A 156 -10.78 -4.67 -22.25
N GLY A 157 -11.14 -3.75 -21.37
CA GLY A 157 -11.86 -4.03 -20.12
C GLY A 157 -11.04 -4.78 -19.07
N LYS A 158 -9.71 -4.89 -19.26
CA LYS A 158 -8.80 -5.64 -18.37
C LYS A 158 -8.42 -4.87 -17.13
N VAL A 159 -8.34 -3.54 -17.19
CA VAL A 159 -8.02 -2.66 -16.05
C VAL A 159 -8.99 -1.48 -16.03
N ARG A 160 -9.59 -1.23 -14.87
CA ARG A 160 -10.57 -0.16 -14.72
C ARG A 160 -9.95 1.20 -14.42
N ARG A 161 -8.91 1.23 -13.54
CA ARG A 161 -8.26 2.45 -13.07
C ARG A 161 -6.77 2.25 -12.93
N PHE A 162 -6.01 3.36 -12.95
CA PHE A 162 -4.56 3.36 -12.91
C PHE A 162 -4.04 4.27 -11.81
N GLY A 163 -2.90 3.90 -11.26
CA GLY A 163 -2.19 4.68 -10.25
C GLY A 163 -0.70 4.37 -10.27
N VAL A 164 -0.01 4.86 -9.25
CA VAL A 164 1.44 4.73 -9.13
C VAL A 164 1.84 4.30 -7.71
N SER A 165 3.10 3.97 -7.55
CA SER A 165 3.71 3.70 -6.25
C SER A 165 5.12 4.29 -6.25
N ASN A 166 5.52 4.87 -5.12
CA ASN A 166 6.85 5.46 -4.91
C ASN A 166 7.21 6.60 -5.89
N MET A 167 6.23 7.35 -6.37
CA MET A 167 6.46 8.52 -7.23
C MET A 167 6.35 9.84 -6.44
N ASN A 168 7.21 10.80 -6.77
CA ASN A 168 7.15 12.15 -6.26
C ASN A 168 6.16 13.03 -7.05
N ALA A 169 5.94 14.27 -6.59
CA ALA A 169 5.00 15.20 -7.22
C ALA A 169 5.32 15.49 -8.69
N GLY A 170 6.59 15.72 -9.01
CA GLY A 170 7.05 16.01 -10.38
C GLY A 170 6.82 14.83 -11.33
N GLN A 171 7.11 13.60 -10.87
CA GLN A 171 6.88 12.39 -11.65
C GLN A 171 5.39 12.14 -11.91
N MET A 172 4.53 12.34 -10.89
CA MET A 172 3.09 12.23 -11.09
C MET A 172 2.54 13.30 -12.04
N ALA A 173 2.99 14.54 -11.90
CA ALA A 173 2.59 15.64 -12.80
C ALA A 173 3.01 15.37 -14.24
N TYR A 174 4.24 14.89 -14.44
CA TYR A 174 4.74 14.56 -15.76
C TYR A 174 3.95 13.39 -16.38
N LEU A 175 3.72 12.30 -15.65
CA LEU A 175 2.91 11.18 -16.14
C LEU A 175 1.48 11.63 -16.48
N GLN A 176 0.85 12.40 -15.58
CA GLN A 176 -0.53 12.87 -15.77
C GLN A 176 -0.72 13.70 -17.03
N HIS A 177 0.34 14.38 -17.52
CA HIS A 177 0.29 15.13 -18.78
C HIS A 177 -0.05 14.27 -20.01
N PHE A 178 0.28 12.98 -19.98
CA PHE A 178 0.03 12.03 -21.07
C PHE A 178 -1.26 11.23 -20.91
N LEU A 179 -1.89 11.28 -19.73
CA LEU A 179 -3.05 10.46 -19.41
C LEU A 179 -4.35 11.24 -19.57
N ASP A 180 -5.34 10.64 -20.24
CA ASP A 180 -6.70 11.19 -20.36
C ASP A 180 -7.48 11.12 -19.04
N GLU A 181 -7.11 10.18 -18.16
CA GLU A 181 -7.78 9.98 -16.88
C GLU A 181 -6.85 10.25 -15.69
N PRO A 182 -7.41 10.69 -14.56
CA PRO A 182 -6.60 10.95 -13.38
C PRO A 182 -6.04 9.66 -12.80
N LEU A 183 -4.80 9.75 -12.27
CA LEU A 183 -4.24 8.72 -11.40
C LEU A 183 -5.09 8.62 -10.13
N VAL A 184 -5.48 7.40 -9.72
CA VAL A 184 -6.38 7.21 -8.58
C VAL A 184 -5.65 7.00 -7.26
N ALA A 185 -4.39 6.57 -7.27
CA ALA A 185 -3.63 6.29 -6.06
C ALA A 185 -2.12 6.49 -6.26
N ASN A 186 -1.43 6.87 -5.16
CA ASN A 186 0.02 6.76 -5.02
C ASN A 186 0.33 6.01 -3.72
N GLN A 187 0.98 4.85 -3.82
CA GLN A 187 1.30 4.01 -2.68
C GLN A 187 2.75 4.23 -2.22
N LEU A 188 2.94 4.76 -1.02
CA LEU A 188 4.23 5.23 -0.49
C LEU A 188 4.53 4.57 0.87
N GLN A 189 5.82 4.53 1.26
CA GLN A 189 6.18 4.10 2.62
C GLN A 189 5.81 5.18 3.62
N MET A 190 4.80 4.92 4.44
CA MET A 190 4.36 5.86 5.47
C MET A 190 4.02 5.11 6.75
N SER A 191 4.59 5.55 7.85
CA SER A 191 4.31 5.06 9.20
C SER A 191 4.71 6.12 10.22
N LEU A 192 4.49 5.83 11.50
CA LEU A 192 4.98 6.70 12.56
C LEU A 192 6.53 6.80 12.57
N LEU A 193 7.24 5.77 12.12
CA LEU A 193 8.71 5.80 11.98
C LEU A 193 9.19 6.28 10.60
N HIS A 194 8.32 6.24 9.59
CA HIS A 194 8.57 6.78 8.25
C HIS A 194 7.66 7.97 7.99
N HIS A 195 7.86 9.03 8.80
CA HIS A 195 7.05 10.25 8.80
C HIS A 195 7.59 11.35 7.87
N GLY A 196 8.47 11.01 6.92
CA GLY A 196 9.06 11.95 5.97
C GLY A 196 8.04 12.81 5.22
N PHE A 197 6.85 12.26 4.95
CA PHE A 197 5.74 12.98 4.32
C PHE A 197 5.22 14.17 5.14
N VAL A 198 5.33 14.12 6.47
CA VAL A 198 5.00 15.22 7.39
C VAL A 198 6.22 16.10 7.63
N GLU A 199 7.39 15.47 7.81
CA GLU A 199 8.66 16.14 8.11
C GLU A 199 9.06 17.12 6.98
N ALA A 200 8.83 16.77 5.73
CA ALA A 200 9.13 17.64 4.60
C ALA A 200 8.44 19.02 4.67
N GLY A 201 7.18 19.06 5.12
CA GLY A 201 6.47 20.31 5.34
C GLY A 201 6.91 21.07 6.60
N ILE A 202 7.19 20.33 7.68
CA ILE A 202 7.57 20.92 8.98
C ILE A 202 8.98 21.53 8.91
N SER A 203 9.92 20.81 8.27
CA SER A 203 11.32 21.22 8.20
C SER A 203 11.64 22.09 6.98
N PHE A 204 10.63 22.50 6.22
CA PHE A 204 10.83 23.39 5.08
C PHE A 204 11.51 24.68 5.53
N ASN A 205 12.58 25.08 4.83
CA ASN A 205 13.38 26.26 5.10
C ASN A 205 14.09 26.27 6.47
N GLN A 206 14.27 25.11 7.11
CA GLN A 206 14.96 25.03 8.41
C GLN A 206 16.49 24.85 8.31
N GLY A 207 17.03 24.53 7.13
CA GLY A 207 18.47 24.29 6.91
C GLY A 207 19.04 23.16 7.79
N SER A 208 18.21 22.24 8.26
CA SER A 208 18.59 21.21 9.20
C SER A 208 19.18 19.98 8.52
N GLU A 209 20.21 19.40 9.13
CA GLU A 209 20.66 18.04 8.79
C GLU A 209 19.48 17.05 8.95
N GLY A 210 19.24 16.24 7.92
CA GLY A 210 18.20 15.22 7.94
C GLY A 210 16.84 15.63 7.35
N TYR A 211 16.80 16.68 6.51
CA TYR A 211 15.61 16.96 5.70
C TYR A 211 15.30 15.75 4.81
N PRO A 212 14.07 15.17 4.88
CA PRO A 212 13.73 13.99 4.10
C PRO A 212 13.56 14.38 2.63
N GLN A 213 14.51 13.97 1.82
CA GLN A 213 14.48 14.21 0.37
C GLN A 213 13.38 13.38 -0.31
N GLY A 214 12.81 13.91 -1.38
CA GLY A 214 11.90 13.19 -2.25
C GLY A 214 10.43 13.25 -1.83
N TRP A 215 10.10 13.93 -0.73
CA TRP A 215 8.71 14.13 -0.28
C TRP A 215 8.11 15.46 -0.69
N GLU A 216 8.93 16.36 -1.21
CA GLU A 216 8.54 17.74 -1.53
C GLU A 216 7.34 17.76 -2.47
N GLY A 217 6.25 18.35 -1.99
CA GLY A 217 4.99 18.51 -2.74
C GLY A 217 4.21 17.22 -3.03
N ALA A 218 4.71 16.04 -2.63
CA ALA A 218 4.03 14.78 -2.94
C ALA A 218 2.67 14.67 -2.22
N LEU A 219 2.61 15.11 -0.96
CA LEU A 219 1.39 15.14 -0.18
C LEU A 219 0.38 16.15 -0.75
N GLU A 220 0.85 17.35 -1.08
CA GLU A 220 0.06 18.44 -1.63
C GLU A 220 -0.47 18.08 -3.03
N TYR A 221 0.39 17.53 -3.89
CA TYR A 221 -0.01 17.07 -5.21
C TYR A 221 -1.17 16.05 -5.13
N CYS A 222 -1.02 15.03 -4.29
CA CYS A 222 -2.05 14.01 -4.12
C CYS A 222 -3.37 14.61 -3.62
N ARG A 223 -3.32 15.54 -2.66
CA ARG A 223 -4.51 16.21 -2.14
C ARG A 223 -5.19 17.12 -3.16
N LEU A 224 -4.42 17.89 -3.93
CA LEU A 224 -4.94 18.81 -4.95
C LEU A 224 -5.59 18.05 -6.11
N ASN A 225 -5.01 16.93 -6.50
CA ASN A 225 -5.45 16.17 -7.67
C ASN A 225 -6.33 14.96 -7.32
N GLY A 226 -6.74 14.79 -6.05
CA GLY A 226 -7.57 13.67 -5.64
C GLY A 226 -6.91 12.30 -5.82
N VAL A 227 -5.57 12.22 -5.69
CA VAL A 227 -4.84 10.95 -5.72
C VAL A 227 -4.82 10.35 -4.32
N ALA A 228 -5.42 9.17 -4.13
CA ALA A 228 -5.45 8.51 -2.82
C ALA A 228 -4.05 8.11 -2.36
N LEU A 229 -3.68 8.51 -1.15
CA LEU A 229 -2.42 8.10 -0.53
C LEU A 229 -2.60 6.76 0.16
N GLN A 230 -1.78 5.78 -0.22
CA GLN A 230 -1.77 4.44 0.38
C GLN A 230 -0.43 4.23 1.10
N ALA A 231 -0.47 3.81 2.37
CA ALA A 231 0.71 3.63 3.20
C ALA A 231 1.16 2.17 3.22
N TRP A 232 2.23 1.81 2.50
CA TRP A 232 2.83 0.49 2.68
C TRP A 232 3.75 0.45 3.91
N SER A 233 3.87 -0.72 4.56
CA SER A 233 4.56 -0.91 5.84
C SER A 233 4.10 0.02 6.98
N PRO A 234 2.81 0.22 7.20
CA PRO A 234 2.31 1.22 8.14
C PRO A 234 2.64 0.93 9.62
N LEU A 235 3.06 -0.30 9.92
CA LEU A 235 3.45 -0.76 11.28
C LEU A 235 4.94 -1.10 11.41
N ASP A 236 5.78 -0.84 10.41
CA ASP A 236 7.22 -1.14 10.43
C ASP A 236 7.55 -2.54 10.97
N LYS A 237 6.91 -3.56 10.37
CA LYS A 237 7.01 -4.97 10.80
C LYS A 237 6.59 -5.22 12.25
N GLY A 238 5.84 -4.31 12.85
CA GLY A 238 5.36 -4.42 14.23
C GLY A 238 6.33 -3.90 15.29
N LEU A 239 7.36 -3.15 14.90
CA LEU A 239 8.42 -2.68 15.79
C LEU A 239 7.84 -1.94 17.01
N LEU A 240 7.04 -0.89 16.82
CA LEU A 240 6.51 -0.10 17.94
C LEU A 240 5.43 -0.84 18.74
N VAL A 241 4.68 -1.74 18.11
CA VAL A 241 3.49 -2.36 18.71
C VAL A 241 3.81 -3.61 19.53
N GLY A 242 4.82 -4.41 19.16
CA GLY A 242 5.05 -5.69 19.79
C GLY A 242 6.51 -6.09 20.03
N ALA A 243 7.51 -5.40 19.47
CA ALA A 243 8.91 -5.77 19.68
C ALA A 243 9.41 -5.40 21.09
N PRO A 244 10.44 -6.10 21.63
CA PRO A 244 11.04 -5.77 22.91
C PRO A 244 11.66 -4.36 22.91
N LEU A 245 11.40 -3.58 23.95
CA LEU A 245 11.91 -2.20 24.06
C LEU A 245 13.45 -2.12 24.06
N GLY A 246 14.12 -3.15 24.57
CA GLY A 246 15.59 -3.22 24.62
C GLY A 246 16.28 -3.26 23.25
N SER A 247 15.54 -3.62 22.19
CA SER A 247 16.06 -3.65 20.81
C SER A 247 15.89 -2.32 20.04
N MET A 248 15.32 -1.30 20.68
CA MET A 248 14.93 -0.03 20.05
C MET A 248 15.93 1.07 20.34
N SER A 249 16.06 2.02 19.39
CA SER A 249 16.72 3.31 19.65
C SER A 249 15.96 4.10 20.71
N PRO A 250 16.57 5.15 21.33
CA PRO A 250 15.88 5.95 22.33
C PRO A 250 14.57 6.57 21.82
N ALA A 251 14.55 7.10 20.59
CA ALA A 251 13.33 7.66 19.97
C ALA A 251 12.26 6.59 19.71
N GLN A 252 12.65 5.44 19.16
CA GLN A 252 11.73 4.33 18.93
C GLN A 252 11.13 3.81 20.24
N ARG A 253 11.92 3.73 21.32
CA ARG A 253 11.46 3.32 22.64
C ARG A 253 10.45 4.31 23.19
N ALA A 254 10.75 5.62 23.17
CA ALA A 254 9.83 6.64 23.63
C ALA A 254 8.50 6.61 22.86
N ALA A 255 8.57 6.47 21.53
CA ALA A 255 7.38 6.32 20.69
C ALA A 255 6.58 5.04 21.01
N ALA A 256 7.26 3.91 21.23
CA ALA A 256 6.61 2.65 21.58
C ALA A 256 5.93 2.68 22.96
N GLU A 257 6.59 3.25 23.96
CA GLU A 257 6.03 3.41 25.32
C GLU A 257 4.80 4.30 25.30
N LEU A 258 4.87 5.46 24.63
CA LEU A 258 3.75 6.38 24.49
C LEU A 258 2.59 5.73 23.73
N LEU A 259 2.86 5.10 22.60
CA LEU A 259 1.86 4.41 21.77
C LEU A 259 1.13 3.32 22.58
N ARG A 260 1.88 2.47 23.30
CA ARG A 260 1.32 1.38 24.11
C ARG A 260 0.55 1.91 25.33
N GLY A 261 0.99 3.02 25.94
CA GLY A 261 0.26 3.73 26.96
C GLY A 261 -1.09 4.23 26.47
N MET A 262 -1.11 4.95 25.34
CA MET A 262 -2.36 5.41 24.72
C MET A 262 -3.29 4.26 24.34
N ALA A 263 -2.74 3.12 23.89
CA ALA A 263 -3.52 1.94 23.58
C ALA A 263 -4.25 1.40 24.82
N ALA A 264 -3.54 1.31 25.95
CA ALA A 264 -4.11 0.88 27.23
C ALA A 264 -5.19 1.86 27.73
N GLU A 265 -4.94 3.18 27.68
CA GLU A 265 -5.90 4.20 28.08
C GLU A 265 -7.18 4.20 27.24
N LYS A 266 -7.03 4.01 25.92
CA LYS A 266 -8.17 4.00 24.98
C LYS A 266 -8.83 2.60 24.88
N GLY A 267 -8.30 1.57 25.53
CA GLY A 267 -8.84 0.19 25.51
C GLY A 267 -8.81 -0.45 24.13
N VAL A 268 -7.77 -0.17 23.33
CA VAL A 268 -7.61 -0.68 21.97
C VAL A 268 -6.23 -1.36 21.80
N PRO A 269 -6.06 -2.25 20.81
CA PRO A 269 -4.74 -2.81 20.50
C PRO A 269 -3.72 -1.74 20.05
N PRO A 270 -2.42 -1.89 20.35
CA PRO A 270 -1.39 -0.95 19.94
C PRO A 270 -1.34 -0.71 18.41
N GLU A 271 -1.65 -1.72 17.61
CA GLU A 271 -1.77 -1.61 16.15
C GLU A 271 -2.82 -0.58 15.74
N ALA A 272 -3.93 -0.52 16.49
CA ALA A 272 -4.98 0.45 16.21
C ALA A 272 -4.52 1.89 16.42
N ILE A 273 -3.68 2.17 17.42
CA ILE A 273 -3.09 3.49 17.66
C ILE A 273 -2.16 3.89 16.51
N ALA A 274 -1.24 3.01 16.11
CA ALA A 274 -0.29 3.29 15.03
C ALA A 274 -1.00 3.57 13.69
N LEU A 275 -2.02 2.78 13.36
CA LEU A 275 -2.81 2.96 12.13
C LEU A 275 -3.71 4.20 12.21
N ALA A 276 -4.33 4.47 13.37
CA ALA A 276 -5.16 5.64 13.58
C ALA A 276 -4.37 6.95 13.45
N TRP A 277 -3.07 6.95 13.78
CA TRP A 277 -2.20 8.09 13.58
C TRP A 277 -2.13 8.49 12.09
N LEU A 278 -2.00 7.51 11.18
CA LEU A 278 -2.07 7.73 9.74
C LEU A 278 -3.48 8.15 9.28
N LEU A 279 -4.51 7.43 9.74
CA LEU A 279 -5.91 7.70 9.39
C LEU A 279 -6.39 9.11 9.84
N ARG A 280 -5.79 9.67 10.91
CA ARG A 280 -6.10 11.00 11.43
C ARG A 280 -5.64 12.12 10.51
N HIS A 281 -4.64 11.84 9.64
CA HIS A 281 -4.10 12.86 8.74
C HIS A 281 -5.16 13.28 7.69
N PRO A 282 -5.35 14.62 7.46
CA PRO A 282 -6.41 15.12 6.56
C PRO A 282 -6.23 14.76 5.07
N ALA A 283 -5.09 14.17 4.71
CA ALA A 283 -4.87 13.63 3.37
C ALA A 283 -5.60 12.30 3.10
N GLY A 284 -6.32 11.73 4.08
CA GLY A 284 -7.08 10.51 3.89
C GLY A 284 -6.22 9.27 3.65
N ILE A 285 -5.04 9.20 4.27
CA ILE A 285 -4.08 8.10 4.10
C ILE A 285 -4.74 6.76 4.41
N MET A 286 -4.53 5.77 3.53
CA MET A 286 -5.09 4.42 3.60
C MET A 286 -3.97 3.41 3.92
N PRO A 287 -3.89 2.86 5.14
CA PRO A 287 -2.88 1.86 5.49
C PRO A 287 -3.06 0.54 4.74
N VAL A 288 -1.96 -0.01 4.19
CA VAL A 288 -1.89 -1.34 3.58
C VAL A 288 -1.34 -2.31 4.61
N LEU A 289 -2.19 -3.19 5.11
CA LEU A 289 -1.86 -4.12 6.20
C LEU A 289 -0.97 -5.27 5.70
N GLY A 290 0.12 -5.55 6.41
CA GLY A 290 1.05 -6.61 6.08
C GLY A 290 0.75 -7.95 6.78
N THR A 291 -0.43 -8.15 7.35
CA THR A 291 -0.83 -9.39 8.00
C THR A 291 -1.59 -10.31 7.06
N THR A 292 -1.37 -11.62 7.19
CA THR A 292 -2.20 -12.68 6.59
C THR A 292 -3.00 -13.45 7.63
N ASP A 293 -2.90 -13.06 8.90
CA ASP A 293 -3.67 -13.62 10.01
C ASP A 293 -5.06 -12.96 10.06
N PRO A 294 -6.15 -13.72 9.84
CA PRO A 294 -7.52 -13.20 9.88
C PRO A 294 -7.87 -12.52 11.21
N GLY A 295 -7.38 -13.04 12.34
CA GLY A 295 -7.65 -12.47 13.67
C GLY A 295 -7.07 -11.07 13.88
N ARG A 296 -6.01 -10.71 13.15
CA ARG A 296 -5.40 -9.39 13.23
C ARG A 296 -6.16 -8.30 12.46
N PHE A 297 -7.03 -8.66 11.54
CA PHE A 297 -7.83 -7.67 10.83
C PHE A 297 -8.77 -6.91 11.77
N ALA A 298 -9.39 -7.60 12.72
CA ALA A 298 -10.26 -6.96 13.72
C ALA A 298 -9.48 -5.94 14.59
N ALA A 299 -8.27 -6.29 15.03
CA ALA A 299 -7.39 -5.40 15.77
C ALA A 299 -7.02 -4.16 14.95
N CYS A 300 -6.68 -4.32 13.68
CA CYS A 300 -6.39 -3.21 12.77
C CYS A 300 -7.63 -2.38 12.44
N ALA A 301 -8.79 -3.02 12.30
CA ALA A 301 -10.07 -2.36 12.02
C ALA A 301 -10.48 -1.39 13.14
N ALA A 302 -10.12 -1.67 14.39
CA ALA A 302 -10.36 -0.80 15.53
C ALA A 302 -9.73 0.60 15.34
N ALA A 303 -8.71 0.74 14.49
CA ALA A 303 -8.09 2.02 14.17
C ALA A 303 -9.10 3.06 13.64
N THR A 304 -10.13 2.64 12.93
CA THR A 304 -11.13 3.56 12.35
C THR A 304 -12.04 4.20 13.41
N SER A 305 -12.12 3.64 14.61
CA SER A 305 -12.88 4.19 15.75
C SER A 305 -12.03 5.05 16.69
N VAL A 306 -10.71 4.96 16.63
CA VAL A 306 -9.81 5.77 17.47
C VAL A 306 -9.88 7.23 17.03
N ARG A 307 -10.01 8.12 18.01
CA ARG A 307 -9.95 9.56 17.80
C ARG A 307 -8.75 10.14 18.55
N PHE A 308 -7.95 10.93 17.84
CA PHE A 308 -6.84 11.67 18.41
C PHE A 308 -7.19 13.15 18.58
N SER A 309 -6.82 13.73 19.71
CA SER A 309 -6.66 15.17 19.81
C SER A 309 -5.47 15.61 18.93
N ARG A 310 -5.32 16.91 18.72
CA ARG A 310 -4.15 17.44 18.02
C ARG A 310 -2.88 17.17 18.83
N GLU A 311 -2.93 17.34 20.13
CA GLU A 311 -1.84 17.16 21.09
C GLU A 311 -1.37 15.69 21.12
N GLU A 312 -2.28 14.74 21.22
CA GLU A 312 -1.96 13.31 21.18
C GLU A 312 -1.24 12.92 19.86
N TRP A 313 -1.72 13.45 18.74
CA TRP A 313 -1.13 13.16 17.42
C TRP A 313 0.31 13.71 17.33
N TYR A 314 0.53 14.95 17.78
CA TYR A 314 1.85 15.59 17.79
C TYR A 314 2.80 14.96 18.81
N SER A 315 2.32 14.53 19.98
CA SER A 315 3.13 13.84 20.98
C SER A 315 3.73 12.55 20.42
N LEU A 316 2.95 11.76 19.66
CA LEU A 316 3.46 10.57 18.97
C LEU A 316 4.50 10.94 17.90
N LEU A 317 4.24 11.97 17.10
CA LEU A 317 5.18 12.44 16.09
C LEU A 317 6.50 12.88 16.72
N GLU A 318 6.46 13.71 17.75
CA GLU A 318 7.64 14.23 18.44
C GLU A 318 8.47 13.10 19.08
N ALA A 319 7.81 12.15 19.73
CA ALA A 319 8.46 10.96 20.26
C ALA A 319 9.16 10.13 19.17
N ALA A 320 8.51 9.93 18.02
CA ALA A 320 9.07 9.20 16.89
C ALA A 320 10.23 9.95 16.20
N ARG A 321 10.15 11.27 16.12
CA ARG A 321 11.24 12.15 15.65
C ARG A 321 12.46 12.11 16.56
N GLY A 322 12.28 11.88 17.86
CA GLY A 322 13.32 11.96 18.88
C GLY A 322 13.87 13.35 19.11
N ARG A 323 13.13 14.38 18.68
CA ARG A 323 13.48 15.80 18.84
C ARG A 323 12.23 16.66 18.85
N PRO A 324 12.22 17.82 19.53
CA PRO A 324 11.12 18.77 19.52
C PRO A 324 10.72 19.23 18.11
N MET A 325 9.51 19.74 18.00
CA MET A 325 9.10 20.47 16.80
C MET A 325 9.96 21.73 16.63
N PRO A 326 10.30 22.17 15.39
CA PRO A 326 11.09 23.36 15.17
C PRO A 326 10.37 24.64 15.56
#